data_359c19e67db358dafa6e335649d3e319
#
_entry.id   359c19e67db358dafa6e335649d3e319
#
_cell.length_a   1.000
_cell.length_b   1.000
_cell.length_c   1.000
_cell.angle_alpha   90.00
_cell.angle_beta   90.00
_cell.angle_gamma   90.00
#
_symmetry.space_group_name_H-M   'P 1'
#
loop_
_entity.id
_entity.type
_entity.pdbx_description
1 polymer ?
#
loop_
_entity_poly.entity_id
_entity_poly.type
_entity_poly.pdbx_seq_one_letter_code
_entity_poly.pdbx_strand_id
1 'polypeptide(L)'
;GVRSYDIAKHLVDSGHMVEMITTDRSSLAGNGWKISNENGINVHWLSLFYSNKLSYFKRLLAFFSFAYHAAKKGPKLQGDVVFATSTPLTIAIPALYISWKMSIPLVFEVRDLWPDVPIAIGVIKNPVIKYLAKLLEKYTYKKSKAVIALSDGMRDGIVKAGCEENKIIVVPNFSNRELFN
;
A
#
# COMPACT_ATOMS: atom_id res chain seq x y z
N GLY A 1 7.46 2.86 6.36
CA GLY A 1 7.30 4.22 6.87
C GLY A 1 6.70 4.18 8.27
N VAL A 2 6.87 5.21 9.07
CA VAL A 2 6.46 5.25 10.48
C VAL A 2 4.98 4.88 10.63
N ARG A 3 4.06 5.49 9.86
CA ARG A 3 2.61 5.24 9.97
C ARG A 3 2.21 3.76 9.80
N SER A 4 2.79 3.06 8.80
CA SER A 4 2.43 1.64 8.61
C SER A 4 2.91 0.77 9.76
N TYR A 5 4.06 1.11 10.34
CA TYR A 5 4.57 0.45 11.53
C TYR A 5 3.70 0.74 12.75
N ASP A 6 3.31 2.00 12.96
CA ASP A 6 2.50 2.40 14.11
C ASP A 6 1.11 1.74 14.07
N ILE A 7 0.48 1.66 12.89
CA ILE A 7 -0.79 0.92 12.72
C ILE A 7 -0.59 -0.57 13.03
N ALA A 8 0.46 -1.18 12.49
CA ALA A 8 0.76 -2.59 12.73
C ALA A 8 1.03 -2.86 14.21
N LYS A 9 1.80 -1.99 14.87
CA LYS A 9 2.08 -2.10 16.31
C LYS A 9 0.81 -1.98 17.15
N HIS A 10 -0.05 -1.02 16.84
CA HIS A 10 -1.33 -0.85 17.52
C HIS A 10 -2.24 -2.10 17.36
N LEU A 11 -2.24 -2.70 16.18
CA LEU A 11 -2.99 -3.95 15.95
C LEU A 11 -2.41 -5.10 16.79
N VAL A 12 -1.08 -5.24 16.89
CA VAL A 12 -0.43 -6.25 17.75
C VAL A 12 -0.78 -6.00 19.20
N ASP A 13 -0.72 -4.76 19.68
CA ASP A 13 -1.06 -4.40 21.05
C ASP A 13 -2.55 -4.66 21.38
N SER A 14 -3.39 -4.67 20.34
CA SER A 14 -4.82 -5.03 20.44
C SER A 14 -5.08 -6.53 20.31
N GLY A 15 -4.02 -7.37 20.29
CA GLY A 15 -4.12 -8.83 20.26
C GLY A 15 -4.23 -9.45 18.87
N HIS A 16 -4.00 -8.69 17.80
CA HIS A 16 -3.99 -9.21 16.44
C HIS A 16 -2.61 -9.70 16.01
N MET A 17 -2.57 -10.74 15.18
CA MET A 17 -1.34 -11.15 14.49
C MET A 17 -1.17 -10.31 13.23
N VAL A 18 0.04 -9.79 13.02
CA VAL A 18 0.35 -8.93 11.87
C VAL A 18 1.50 -9.50 11.05
N GLU A 19 1.21 -9.81 9.78
CA GLU A 19 2.17 -10.21 8.76
C GLU A 19 2.41 -9.03 7.81
N MET A 20 3.56 -8.38 7.90
CA MET A 20 3.89 -7.21 7.08
C MET A 20 4.78 -7.59 5.92
N ILE A 21 4.38 -7.27 4.69
CA ILE A 21 5.19 -7.43 3.47
C ILE A 21 5.75 -6.06 3.07
N THR A 22 7.06 -5.93 3.02
CA THR A 22 7.72 -4.68 2.68
C THR A 22 9.05 -4.90 1.94
N THR A 23 9.77 -3.82 1.62
CA THR A 23 11.06 -3.89 0.94
C THR A 23 12.20 -3.44 1.83
N ASP A 24 13.31 -4.19 1.80
CA ASP A 24 14.61 -3.70 2.25
C ASP A 24 15.29 -2.97 1.07
N ARG A 25 15.42 -1.65 1.21
CA ARG A 25 16.02 -0.77 0.18
C ARG A 25 17.53 -0.71 0.27
N SER A 26 18.11 -1.11 1.39
CA SER A 26 19.55 -1.05 1.64
C SER A 26 20.31 -2.24 1.06
N SER A 27 19.61 -3.34 0.80
CA SER A 27 20.24 -4.56 0.32
C SER A 27 20.62 -4.46 -1.15
N LEU A 28 21.90 -4.32 -1.42
CA LEU A 28 22.51 -4.43 -2.76
C LEU A 28 22.65 -5.88 -3.22
N ALA A 29 22.42 -6.85 -2.35
CA ALA A 29 22.72 -8.26 -2.59
C ALA A 29 21.48 -9.14 -2.40
N GLY A 30 20.99 -9.68 -3.50
CA GLY A 30 20.16 -10.87 -3.52
C GLY A 30 18.65 -10.62 -3.68
N ASN A 31 18.05 -11.38 -4.59
CA ASN A 31 16.60 -11.48 -4.79
C ASN A 31 15.98 -12.46 -3.77
N GLY A 32 15.99 -12.12 -2.47
CA GLY A 32 15.52 -13.01 -1.43
C GLY A 32 14.57 -12.36 -0.44
N TRP A 33 13.87 -13.20 0.33
CA TRP A 33 13.07 -12.79 1.46
C TRP A 33 13.87 -12.95 2.75
N LYS A 34 13.90 -11.89 3.58
CA LYS A 34 14.33 -11.94 4.97
C LYS A 34 13.09 -11.81 5.85
N ILE A 35 13.03 -12.56 6.94
CA ILE A 35 11.93 -12.47 7.91
C ILE A 35 12.53 -12.04 9.24
N SER A 36 11.90 -11.05 9.87
CA SER A 36 12.22 -10.60 11.23
C SER A 36 10.93 -10.42 12.02
N ASN A 37 11.04 -10.56 13.34
CA ASN A 37 9.95 -10.14 14.24
C ASN A 37 10.36 -8.79 14.86
N GLU A 38 9.51 -7.79 14.67
CA GLU A 38 9.73 -6.44 15.16
C GLU A 38 8.58 -6.03 16.08
N ASN A 39 8.80 -6.13 17.38
CA ASN A 39 7.80 -5.81 18.40
C ASN A 39 6.47 -6.53 18.21
N GLY A 40 6.54 -7.83 17.86
CA GLY A 40 5.36 -8.68 17.62
C GLY A 40 4.84 -8.67 16.18
N ILE A 41 5.38 -7.82 15.31
CA ILE A 41 5.05 -7.79 13.89
C ILE A 41 6.00 -8.74 13.15
N ASN A 42 5.46 -9.72 12.41
CA ASN A 42 6.25 -10.55 11.51
C ASN A 42 6.50 -9.80 10.20
N VAL A 43 7.72 -9.33 9.98
CA VAL A 43 8.06 -8.53 8.81
C VAL A 43 8.78 -9.36 7.76
N HIS A 44 8.18 -9.42 6.57
CA HIS A 44 8.74 -10.06 5.38
C HIS A 44 9.39 -9.02 4.49
N TRP A 45 10.71 -8.95 4.53
CA TRP A 45 11.53 -8.02 3.76
C TRP A 45 11.89 -8.60 2.41
N LEU A 46 11.43 -7.99 1.34
CA LEU A 46 11.94 -8.28 0.00
C LEU A 46 13.19 -7.43 -0.25
N SER A 47 14.32 -8.09 -0.51
CA SER A 47 15.54 -7.40 -0.97
C SER A 47 15.30 -6.85 -2.37
N LEU A 48 15.04 -5.55 -2.48
CA LEU A 48 14.77 -4.87 -3.74
C LEU A 48 15.43 -3.50 -3.73
N PHE A 49 16.48 -3.36 -4.55
CA PHE A 49 17.15 -2.06 -4.66
C PHE A 49 16.22 -0.98 -5.19
N TYR A 50 16.02 0.04 -4.40
CA TYR A 50 15.26 1.22 -4.76
C TYR A 50 15.94 2.50 -4.28
N SER A 51 16.09 3.47 -5.18
CA SER A 51 16.61 4.79 -4.87
C SER A 51 15.82 5.86 -5.63
N ASN A 52 15.62 7.02 -5.01
CA ASN A 52 15.03 8.18 -5.66
C ASN A 52 15.87 8.71 -6.83
N LYS A 53 17.16 8.33 -6.89
CA LYS A 53 18.08 8.65 -8.00
C LYS A 53 17.89 7.77 -9.24
N LEU A 54 17.09 6.68 -9.14
CA LEU A 54 16.80 5.82 -10.29
C LEU A 54 15.95 6.55 -11.32
N SER A 55 16.18 6.22 -12.60
CA SER A 55 15.31 6.69 -13.69
C SER A 55 13.86 6.23 -13.45
N TYR A 56 12.91 6.97 -14.00
CA TYR A 56 11.47 6.67 -13.87
C TYR A 56 11.14 5.22 -14.26
N PHE A 57 11.73 4.73 -15.35
CA PHE A 57 11.51 3.36 -15.82
C PHE A 57 12.02 2.30 -14.83
N LYS A 58 13.21 2.50 -14.25
CA LYS A 58 13.77 1.58 -13.23
C LYS A 58 12.91 1.59 -11.96
N ARG A 59 12.37 2.74 -11.57
CA ARG A 59 11.44 2.84 -10.42
C ARG A 59 10.14 2.08 -10.70
N LEU A 60 9.60 2.19 -11.90
CA LEU A 60 8.40 1.48 -12.31
C LEU A 60 8.62 -0.04 -12.31
N LEU A 61 9.76 -0.51 -12.83
CA LEU A 61 10.14 -1.92 -12.77
C LEU A 61 10.25 -2.42 -11.31
N ALA A 62 10.84 -1.62 -10.41
CA ALA A 62 10.91 -1.98 -9.00
C ALA A 62 9.52 -2.12 -8.37
N PHE A 63 8.57 -1.23 -8.70
CA PHE A 63 7.20 -1.31 -8.21
C PHE A 63 6.47 -2.57 -8.71
N PHE A 64 6.60 -2.91 -9.99
CA PHE A 64 6.01 -4.13 -10.53
C PHE A 64 6.70 -5.40 -10.01
N SER A 65 8.02 -5.36 -9.82
CA SER A 65 8.76 -6.45 -9.17
C SER A 65 8.25 -6.69 -7.75
N PHE A 66 8.11 -5.63 -6.95
CA PHE A 66 7.52 -5.75 -5.62
C PHE A 66 6.10 -6.33 -5.68
N ALA A 67 5.26 -5.79 -6.55
CA ALA A 67 3.87 -6.23 -6.70
C ALA A 67 3.79 -7.74 -7.04
N TYR A 68 4.63 -8.22 -7.95
CA TYR A 68 4.71 -9.62 -8.34
C TYR A 68 5.13 -10.52 -7.16
N HIS A 69 6.20 -10.15 -6.45
CA HIS A 69 6.70 -10.93 -5.33
C HIS A 69 5.73 -10.92 -4.14
N ALA A 70 5.10 -9.78 -3.84
CA ALA A 70 4.08 -9.66 -2.81
C ALA A 70 2.85 -10.50 -3.14
N ALA A 71 2.38 -10.49 -4.40
CA ALA A 71 1.28 -11.34 -4.86
C ALA A 71 1.57 -12.84 -4.70
N LYS A 72 2.83 -13.26 -4.90
CA LYS A 72 3.25 -14.66 -4.67
C LYS A 72 3.41 -15.03 -3.19
N LYS A 73 3.82 -14.08 -2.36
CA LYS A 73 4.09 -14.30 -0.94
C LYS A 73 2.80 -14.27 -0.12
N GLY A 74 1.94 -13.25 -0.34
CA GLY A 74 0.76 -13.00 0.49
C GLY A 74 -0.17 -14.19 0.67
N PRO A 75 -0.56 -14.95 -0.39
CA PRO A 75 -1.43 -16.10 -0.23
C PRO A 75 -0.83 -17.27 0.57
N LYS A 76 0.46 -17.23 0.88
CA LYS A 76 1.15 -18.23 1.73
C LYS A 76 1.15 -17.83 3.21
N LEU A 77 0.74 -16.61 3.51
CA LEU A 77 0.57 -16.11 4.86
C LEU A 77 -0.89 -16.30 5.27
N GLN A 78 -1.11 -16.61 6.54
CA GLN A 78 -2.45 -16.70 7.08
C GLN A 78 -2.92 -15.30 7.46
N GLY A 79 -4.18 -14.98 7.18
CA GLY A 79 -4.76 -13.69 7.54
C GLY A 79 -6.23 -13.61 7.17
N ASP A 80 -6.98 -12.81 7.92
CA ASP A 80 -8.41 -12.60 7.76
C ASP A 80 -8.73 -11.30 7.00
N VAL A 81 -7.76 -10.40 6.88
CA VAL A 81 -7.89 -9.10 6.23
C VAL A 81 -6.60 -8.75 5.48
N VAL A 82 -6.72 -8.21 4.28
CA VAL A 82 -5.62 -7.54 3.59
C VAL A 82 -5.72 -6.05 3.89
N PHE A 83 -4.68 -5.49 4.52
CA PHE A 83 -4.50 -4.04 4.65
C PHE A 83 -3.41 -3.57 3.70
N ALA A 84 -3.74 -2.70 2.76
CA ALA A 84 -2.78 -2.17 1.80
C ALA A 84 -2.74 -0.64 1.85
N THR A 85 -1.54 -0.07 1.95
CA THR A 85 -1.33 1.36 2.01
C THR A 85 -0.68 1.87 0.73
N SER A 86 -1.33 2.82 0.06
CA SER A 86 -0.88 3.34 -1.22
C SER A 86 0.29 4.29 -1.07
N THR A 87 1.25 4.14 -1.89
CA THR A 87 2.28 4.94 -2.50
C THR A 87 3.36 3.98 -2.97
N PRO A 88 3.39 3.60 -4.22
CA PRO A 88 2.50 4.00 -5.33
C PRO A 88 1.22 3.17 -5.44
N LEU A 89 0.31 3.57 -6.34
CA LEU A 89 -0.97 2.86 -6.58
C LEU A 89 -0.78 1.40 -7.00
N THR A 90 0.37 1.02 -7.54
CA THR A 90 0.68 -0.36 -7.95
C THR A 90 0.60 -1.38 -6.81
N ILE A 91 0.62 -0.94 -5.54
CA ILE A 91 0.35 -1.81 -4.38
C ILE A 91 -1.06 -2.42 -4.40
N ALA A 92 -2.00 -1.77 -5.07
CA ALA A 92 -3.34 -2.29 -5.26
C ALA A 92 -3.35 -3.64 -6.01
N ILE A 93 -2.41 -3.86 -6.92
CA ILE A 93 -2.34 -5.09 -7.72
C ILE A 93 -2.16 -6.33 -6.84
N PRO A 94 -1.11 -6.45 -6.01
CA PRO A 94 -0.97 -7.60 -5.12
C PRO A 94 -2.08 -7.64 -4.07
N ALA A 95 -2.53 -6.50 -3.55
CA ALA A 95 -3.59 -6.45 -2.56
C ALA A 95 -4.92 -7.05 -3.07
N LEU A 96 -5.34 -6.65 -4.27
CA LEU A 96 -6.52 -7.19 -4.95
C LEU A 96 -6.37 -8.69 -5.24
N TYR A 97 -5.20 -9.12 -5.70
CA TYR A 97 -4.93 -10.52 -5.98
C TYR A 97 -4.99 -11.38 -4.71
N ILE A 98 -4.34 -10.94 -3.62
CA ILE A 98 -4.33 -11.67 -2.33
C ILE A 98 -5.75 -11.75 -1.77
N SER A 99 -6.48 -10.63 -1.72
CA SER A 99 -7.87 -10.57 -1.27
C SER A 99 -8.77 -11.53 -2.07
N TRP A 100 -8.65 -11.53 -3.38
CA TRP A 100 -9.39 -12.45 -4.25
C TRP A 100 -8.99 -13.91 -4.04
N LYS A 101 -7.69 -14.21 -4.01
CA LYS A 101 -7.17 -15.58 -3.90
C LYS A 101 -7.50 -16.24 -2.58
N MET A 102 -7.51 -15.46 -1.49
CA MET A 102 -7.80 -15.93 -0.14
C MET A 102 -9.27 -15.75 0.25
N SER A 103 -10.08 -15.08 -0.59
CA SER A 103 -11.48 -14.74 -0.30
C SER A 103 -11.66 -13.93 1.00
N ILE A 104 -10.71 -13.03 1.30
CA ILE A 104 -10.70 -12.16 2.48
C ILE A 104 -10.88 -10.68 2.10
N PRO A 105 -11.46 -9.85 2.99
CA PRO A 105 -11.69 -8.45 2.70
C PRO A 105 -10.40 -7.65 2.51
N LEU A 106 -10.47 -6.66 1.63
CA LEU A 106 -9.42 -5.66 1.42
C LEU A 106 -9.81 -4.35 2.09
N VAL A 107 -8.92 -3.83 2.93
CA VAL A 107 -8.91 -2.44 3.42
C VAL A 107 -7.80 -1.70 2.70
N PHE A 108 -8.14 -0.60 2.01
CA PHE A 108 -7.18 0.15 1.21
C PHE A 108 -6.97 1.55 1.76
N GLU A 109 -5.77 1.86 2.21
CA GLU A 109 -5.41 3.20 2.70
C GLU A 109 -4.85 4.05 1.57
N VAL A 110 -5.46 5.20 1.34
CA VAL A 110 -5.05 6.20 0.37
C VAL A 110 -4.20 7.26 1.07
N ARG A 111 -2.88 7.26 0.79
CA ARG A 111 -1.95 8.23 1.38
C ARG A 111 -1.73 9.44 0.48
N ASP A 112 -1.87 9.24 -0.83
CA ASP A 112 -1.81 10.27 -1.85
C ASP A 112 -2.88 9.98 -2.90
N LEU A 113 -3.49 11.01 -3.47
CA LEU A 113 -4.48 10.87 -4.55
C LEU A 113 -3.77 10.47 -5.86
N TRP A 114 -3.56 9.18 -6.01
CA TRP A 114 -3.07 8.54 -7.23
C TRP A 114 -4.24 8.10 -8.10
N PRO A 115 -4.20 8.32 -9.41
CA PRO A 115 -3.10 8.85 -10.21
C PRO A 115 -3.11 10.37 -10.41
N ASP A 116 -4.03 11.12 -9.80
CA ASP A 116 -4.25 12.53 -10.11
C ASP A 116 -3.03 13.40 -9.80
N VAL A 117 -2.37 13.20 -8.66
CA VAL A 117 -1.16 13.97 -8.30
C VAL A 117 -0.03 13.76 -9.33
N PRO A 118 0.41 12.53 -9.66
CA PRO A 118 1.44 12.33 -10.69
C PRO A 118 1.03 12.81 -12.09
N ILE A 119 -0.26 12.84 -12.41
CA ILE A 119 -0.76 13.40 -13.67
C ILE A 119 -0.63 14.93 -13.64
N ALA A 120 -1.03 15.58 -12.56
CA ALA A 120 -1.00 17.03 -12.40
C ALA A 120 0.42 17.60 -12.47
N ILE A 121 1.39 16.94 -11.84
CA ILE A 121 2.82 17.33 -11.87
C ILE A 121 3.56 16.84 -13.14
N GLY A 122 2.85 16.25 -14.10
CA GLY A 122 3.40 15.87 -15.39
C GLY A 122 4.32 14.64 -15.40
N VAL A 123 4.31 13.82 -14.34
CA VAL A 123 5.07 12.57 -14.28
C VAL A 123 4.42 11.51 -15.17
N ILE A 124 3.09 11.42 -15.19
CA ILE A 124 2.35 10.52 -16.08
C ILE A 124 1.76 11.35 -17.21
N LYS A 125 2.40 11.29 -18.40
CA LYS A 125 1.97 12.04 -19.59
C LYS A 125 1.17 11.18 -20.58
N ASN A 126 1.52 9.90 -20.71
CA ASN A 126 0.92 8.99 -21.69
C ASN A 126 -0.58 8.78 -21.37
N PRO A 127 -1.49 9.01 -22.32
CA PRO A 127 -2.94 8.90 -22.10
C PRO A 127 -3.40 7.48 -21.77
N VAL A 128 -2.74 6.46 -22.34
CA VAL A 128 -3.07 5.06 -22.04
C VAL A 128 -2.71 4.72 -20.59
N ILE A 129 -1.55 5.16 -20.12
CA ILE A 129 -1.13 4.96 -18.72
C ILE A 129 -2.06 5.70 -17.77
N LYS A 130 -2.47 6.93 -18.09
CA LYS A 130 -3.47 7.68 -17.31
C LYS A 130 -4.78 6.90 -17.19
N TYR A 131 -5.28 6.39 -18.31
CA TYR A 131 -6.52 5.61 -18.34
C TYR A 131 -6.43 4.33 -17.50
N LEU A 132 -5.36 3.56 -17.69
CA LEU A 132 -5.14 2.31 -16.93
C LEU A 132 -4.97 2.57 -15.43
N ALA A 133 -4.28 3.64 -15.05
CA ALA A 133 -4.11 4.01 -13.64
C ALA A 133 -5.44 4.42 -13.00
N LYS A 134 -6.28 5.21 -13.68
CA LYS A 134 -7.62 5.55 -13.21
C LYS A 134 -8.56 4.34 -13.14
N LEU A 135 -8.42 3.43 -14.09
CA LEU A 135 -9.18 2.17 -14.05
C LEU A 135 -8.78 1.31 -12.84
N LEU A 136 -7.48 1.19 -12.57
CA LEU A 136 -6.96 0.46 -11.41
C LEU A 136 -7.44 1.11 -10.10
N GLU A 137 -7.38 2.43 -9.98
CA GLU A 137 -7.87 3.19 -8.84
C GLU A 137 -9.34 2.87 -8.57
N LYS A 138 -10.20 3.12 -9.56
CA LYS A 138 -11.65 2.88 -9.45
C LYS A 138 -11.98 1.43 -9.11
N TYR A 139 -11.28 0.47 -9.73
CA TYR A 139 -11.46 -0.94 -9.46
C TYR A 139 -11.06 -1.30 -8.03
N THR A 140 -9.96 -0.70 -7.53
CA THR A 140 -9.48 -0.91 -6.15
C THR A 140 -10.52 -0.42 -5.15
N TYR A 141 -11.05 0.80 -5.31
CA TYR A 141 -12.09 1.32 -4.43
C TYR A 141 -13.37 0.47 -4.47
N LYS A 142 -13.79 0.05 -5.66
CA LYS A 142 -14.96 -0.82 -5.82
C LYS A 142 -14.82 -2.15 -5.08
N LYS A 143 -13.61 -2.74 -5.13
CA LYS A 143 -13.34 -4.07 -4.53
C LYS A 143 -12.96 -4.00 -3.06
N SER A 144 -12.57 -2.85 -2.55
CA SER A 144 -12.28 -2.66 -1.13
C SER A 144 -13.56 -2.74 -0.29
N LYS A 145 -13.45 -3.37 0.87
CA LYS A 145 -14.49 -3.40 1.91
C LYS A 145 -14.56 -2.05 2.61
N ALA A 146 -13.40 -1.42 2.84
CA ALA A 146 -13.26 -0.07 3.36
C ALA A 146 -12.08 0.64 2.70
N VAL A 147 -12.18 1.95 2.60
CA VAL A 147 -11.12 2.84 2.10
C VAL A 147 -10.79 3.86 3.18
N ILE A 148 -9.52 3.97 3.53
CA ILE A 148 -9.05 4.92 4.55
C ILE A 148 -8.50 6.15 3.85
N ALA A 149 -9.01 7.32 4.24
CA ALA A 149 -8.52 8.64 3.85
C ALA A 149 -7.79 9.30 5.02
N LEU A 150 -6.78 10.15 4.75
CA LEU A 150 -6.02 10.83 5.80
C LEU A 150 -6.60 12.20 6.19
N SER A 151 -7.58 12.69 5.44
CA SER A 151 -8.28 13.94 5.71
C SER A 151 -9.60 14.00 4.97
N ASP A 152 -10.47 14.95 5.35
CA ASP A 152 -11.73 15.17 4.65
C ASP A 152 -11.53 15.59 3.18
N GLY A 153 -10.52 16.42 2.89
CA GLY A 153 -10.20 16.78 1.51
C GLY A 153 -9.76 15.58 0.66
N MET A 154 -9.07 14.58 1.26
CA MET A 154 -8.77 13.33 0.57
C MET A 154 -10.02 12.47 0.38
N ARG A 155 -10.92 12.41 1.37
CA ARG A 155 -12.22 11.74 1.21
C ARG A 155 -12.96 12.28 0.00
N ASP A 156 -13.06 13.61 -0.14
CA ASP A 156 -13.74 14.23 -1.27
C ASP A 156 -13.10 13.87 -2.62
N GLY A 157 -11.75 13.77 -2.66
CA GLY A 157 -11.02 13.31 -3.83
C GLY A 157 -11.33 11.85 -4.17
N ILE A 158 -11.40 10.98 -3.18
CA ILE A 158 -11.72 9.55 -3.33
C ILE A 158 -13.16 9.36 -3.82
N VAL A 159 -14.12 10.15 -3.30
CA VAL A 159 -15.52 10.17 -3.78
C VAL A 159 -15.58 10.59 -5.25
N LYS A 160 -14.87 11.66 -5.63
CA LYS A 160 -14.77 12.12 -7.04
C LYS A 160 -14.17 11.06 -7.96
N ALA A 161 -13.26 10.23 -7.46
CA ALA A 161 -12.70 9.11 -8.21
C ALA A 161 -13.66 7.92 -8.33
N GLY A 162 -14.84 7.97 -7.70
CA GLY A 162 -15.94 7.01 -7.83
C GLY A 162 -16.01 5.96 -6.72
N CYS A 163 -15.43 6.22 -5.56
CA CYS A 163 -15.65 5.42 -4.36
C CYS A 163 -17.00 5.77 -3.72
N GLU A 164 -17.70 4.76 -3.22
CA GLU A 164 -18.91 4.94 -2.41
C GLU A 164 -18.54 5.57 -1.06
N GLU A 165 -19.19 6.68 -0.70
CA GLU A 165 -18.86 7.46 0.50
C GLU A 165 -18.96 6.63 1.80
N ASN A 166 -19.94 5.73 1.88
CA ASN A 166 -20.16 4.84 3.03
C ASN A 166 -19.03 3.84 3.28
N LYS A 167 -18.11 3.66 2.33
CA LYS A 167 -16.90 2.83 2.47
C LYS A 167 -15.70 3.61 2.99
N ILE A 168 -15.78 4.95 3.05
CA ILE A 168 -14.64 5.79 3.36
C ILE A 168 -14.61 6.12 4.85
N ILE A 169 -13.48 5.86 5.48
CA ILE A 169 -13.20 6.18 6.88
C ILE A 169 -12.05 7.18 6.91
N VAL A 170 -12.23 8.30 7.59
CA VAL A 170 -11.16 9.29 7.76
C VAL A 170 -10.36 8.94 9.01
N VAL A 171 -9.07 8.59 8.81
CA VAL A 171 -8.11 8.33 9.89
C VAL A 171 -6.92 9.26 9.67
N PRO A 172 -6.87 10.42 10.35
CA PRO A 172 -5.80 11.39 10.17
C PRO A 172 -4.42 10.84 10.51
N ASN A 173 -3.36 11.52 10.01
CA ASN A 173 -2.02 11.28 10.51
C ASN A 173 -1.95 11.68 11.99
N PHE A 174 -1.38 10.81 12.80
CA PHE A 174 -1.08 11.11 14.20
C PHE A 174 0.43 11.23 14.39
N SER A 175 0.85 12.08 15.31
CA SER A 175 2.21 12.13 15.80
C SER A 175 2.28 11.40 17.12
N ASN A 176 3.27 10.55 17.30
CA ASN A 176 3.52 9.93 18.60
C ASN A 176 4.07 11.01 19.55
N ARG A 177 3.24 11.44 20.52
CA ARG A 177 3.61 12.46 21.50
C ARG A 177 4.77 12.02 22.41
N GLU A 178 4.97 10.72 22.61
CA GLU A 178 6.03 10.17 23.43
C GLU A 178 7.44 10.41 22.84
N LEU A 179 7.54 10.72 21.54
CA LEU A 179 8.81 11.07 20.89
C LEU A 179 9.20 12.54 21.06
N PHE A 180 8.35 13.38 21.63
CA PHE A 180 8.56 14.82 21.79
C PHE A 180 8.59 15.29 23.26
N ASN A 181 8.60 14.34 24.21
CA ASN A 181 8.81 14.59 25.65
C ASN A 181 10.21 14.17 26.08
#